data_30166ae1c42f261b4f26582c2dc63c2d
#
_entry.id   30166ae1c42f261b4f26582c2dc63c2d
#
_cell.length_a   1.000
_cell.length_b   1.000
_cell.length_c   1.000
_cell.angle_alpha   90.00
_cell.angle_beta   90.00
_cell.angle_gamma   90.00
#
_symmetry.space_group_name_H-M   'P 1'
#
loop_
_entity.id
_entity.type
_entity.pdbx_description
1 polymer ?
#
loop_
_entity_poly.entity_id
_entity_poly.type
_entity_poly.pdbx_seq_one_letter_code
_entity_poly.pdbx_strand_id
1 'polypeptide(L)'
;MNRRKMLKSSGLAALGLGITGCAPRTPNLLQPATKPRIQLATLNASWNRVIRTTVGLRPYRPSGFVVRAEKLDNKTLVHNYGHGGAGHSLAWGTGSLAADLVSEAATQGDRRVAVLGCGTVGLTAARQLQRRGFEVTIYTLSVPPDTTSNKAWAGFTPTS
;
A
#
# COMPACT_ATOMS: atom_id res chain seq x y z
N MET A 1 -9.39 -28.82 -59.08
CA MET A 1 -8.67 -29.08 -57.81
C MET A 1 -9.71 -29.50 -56.78
N ASN A 2 -9.60 -30.70 -56.21
CA ASN A 2 -10.69 -31.31 -55.44
C ASN A 2 -10.70 -30.75 -54.02
N ARG A 3 -11.84 -30.26 -53.50
CA ARG A 3 -12.04 -29.61 -52.19
C ARG A 3 -11.42 -30.38 -51.04
N ARG A 4 -11.40 -31.72 -51.10
CA ARG A 4 -10.76 -32.57 -50.08
C ARG A 4 -9.20 -32.50 -50.09
N LYS A 5 -8.58 -32.21 -51.24
CA LYS A 5 -7.12 -32.00 -51.30
C LYS A 5 -6.73 -30.65 -50.71
N MET A 6 -7.56 -29.63 -50.94
CA MET A 6 -7.31 -28.28 -50.39
C MET A 6 -7.44 -28.24 -48.86
N LEU A 7 -8.41 -28.95 -48.27
CA LEU A 7 -8.55 -29.05 -46.83
C LEU A 7 -7.43 -29.85 -46.15
N LYS A 8 -6.87 -30.86 -46.80
CA LYS A 8 -5.76 -31.61 -46.25
C LYS A 8 -4.44 -30.82 -46.28
N SER A 9 -4.20 -30.05 -47.32
CA SER A 9 -3.00 -29.20 -47.42
C SER A 9 -3.09 -27.98 -46.46
N SER A 10 -4.27 -27.41 -46.27
CA SER A 10 -4.49 -26.30 -45.31
C SER A 10 -4.36 -26.77 -43.84
N GLY A 11 -4.82 -28.00 -43.55
CA GLY A 11 -4.66 -28.57 -42.19
C GLY A 11 -3.19 -28.87 -41.82
N LEU A 12 -2.42 -29.36 -42.77
CA LEU A 12 -0.99 -29.58 -42.53
C LEU A 12 -0.20 -28.26 -42.35
N ALA A 13 -0.53 -27.23 -43.11
CA ALA A 13 0.09 -25.93 -43.01
C ALA A 13 -0.24 -25.25 -41.64
N ALA A 14 -1.48 -25.40 -41.15
CA ALA A 14 -1.88 -24.88 -39.83
C ALA A 14 -1.18 -25.63 -38.68
N LEU A 15 -0.97 -26.95 -38.79
CA LEU A 15 -0.22 -27.73 -37.82
C LEU A 15 1.26 -27.35 -37.82
N GLY A 16 1.85 -27.06 -38.98
CA GLY A 16 3.27 -26.66 -39.10
C GLY A 16 3.55 -25.29 -38.46
N LEU A 17 2.62 -24.35 -38.54
CA LEU A 17 2.73 -23.03 -37.91
C LEU A 17 2.48 -23.05 -36.39
N GLY A 18 1.73 -24.03 -35.88
CA GLY A 18 1.48 -24.19 -34.45
C GLY A 18 2.65 -24.76 -33.64
N ILE A 19 3.60 -25.46 -34.30
CA ILE A 19 4.70 -26.13 -33.61
C ILE A 19 5.94 -25.22 -33.50
N THR A 20 6.06 -24.18 -34.31
CA THR A 20 7.18 -23.24 -34.25
C THR A 20 7.00 -22.14 -33.19
N GLY A 21 5.81 -22.05 -32.58
CA GLY A 21 5.53 -21.07 -31.53
C GLY A 21 5.95 -21.45 -30.11
N CYS A 22 6.28 -22.69 -29.86
CA CYS A 22 6.72 -23.20 -28.54
C CYS A 22 8.21 -23.58 -28.54
N ALA A 23 9.07 -22.70 -29.03
CA ALA A 23 10.42 -22.75 -28.52
C ALA A 23 10.34 -22.43 -27.02
N PRO A 24 10.76 -23.31 -26.10
CA PRO A 24 10.88 -22.93 -24.72
C PRO A 24 11.83 -21.71 -24.72
N ARG A 25 11.28 -20.54 -24.42
CA ARG A 25 12.11 -19.42 -23.98
C ARG A 25 12.82 -19.99 -22.78
N THR A 26 14.06 -20.41 -22.96
CA THR A 26 14.94 -20.61 -21.81
C THR A 26 14.77 -19.34 -21.01
N PRO A 27 14.24 -19.41 -19.77
CA PRO A 27 14.27 -18.23 -18.93
C PRO A 27 15.73 -17.86 -18.94
N ASN A 28 16.05 -16.71 -19.52
CA ASN A 28 17.32 -16.10 -19.31
C ASN A 28 17.32 -15.91 -17.80
N LEU A 29 17.86 -16.93 -17.10
CA LEU A 29 18.17 -16.81 -15.70
C LEU A 29 19.16 -15.67 -15.69
N LEU A 30 18.59 -14.45 -15.58
CA LEU A 30 19.33 -13.28 -15.20
C LEU A 30 20.11 -13.77 -14.00
N GLN A 31 21.37 -14.15 -14.25
CA GLN A 31 22.29 -14.41 -13.16
C GLN A 31 22.07 -13.22 -12.24
N PRO A 32 21.61 -13.43 -11.01
CA PRO A 32 21.35 -12.32 -10.12
C PRO A 32 22.65 -11.53 -10.15
N ALA A 33 22.58 -10.32 -10.68
CA ALA A 33 23.75 -9.45 -10.77
C ALA A 33 24.30 -9.46 -9.35
N THR A 34 25.45 -10.12 -9.18
CA THR A 34 26.07 -10.22 -7.86
C THR A 34 26.42 -8.81 -7.49
N LYS A 35 25.51 -8.18 -6.74
CA LYS A 35 25.77 -6.83 -6.23
C LYS A 35 27.09 -6.91 -5.50
N PRO A 36 28.03 -6.01 -5.78
CA PRO A 36 29.30 -6.00 -5.10
C PRO A 36 29.04 -6.04 -3.60
N ARG A 37 29.67 -6.95 -2.88
CA ARG A 37 29.56 -7.01 -1.43
C ARG A 37 30.12 -5.71 -0.87
N ILE A 38 29.21 -4.85 -0.41
CA ILE A 38 29.62 -3.64 0.31
C ILE A 38 30.09 -4.10 1.69
N GLN A 39 31.36 -3.90 1.97
CA GLN A 39 31.89 -4.16 3.31
C GLN A 39 31.41 -3.03 4.22
N LEU A 40 30.41 -3.34 5.07
CA LEU A 40 29.91 -2.39 6.05
C LEU A 40 30.94 -2.23 7.18
N ALA A 41 31.09 -1.02 7.68
CA ALA A 41 31.89 -0.77 8.85
C ALA A 41 31.33 -1.55 10.06
N THR A 42 32.24 -2.03 10.91
CA THR A 42 31.84 -2.74 12.12
C THR A 42 31.03 -1.83 13.03
N LEU A 43 29.83 -2.29 13.41
CA LEU A 43 28.98 -1.54 14.33
C LEU A 43 29.59 -1.55 15.72
N ASN A 44 29.91 -0.38 16.25
CA ASN A 44 30.35 -0.20 17.61
C ASN A 44 29.21 0.37 18.47
N ALA A 45 28.30 -0.51 18.89
CA ALA A 45 27.16 -0.17 19.73
C ALA A 45 27.50 -0.36 21.21
N SER A 46 27.28 0.66 22.03
CA SER A 46 27.48 0.64 23.48
C SER A 46 26.55 1.66 24.14
N TRP A 47 26.25 1.46 25.44
CA TRP A 47 25.31 2.32 26.17
C TRP A 47 25.75 3.78 26.21
N ASN A 48 27.04 4.06 26.29
CA ASN A 48 27.59 5.42 26.29
C ASN A 48 27.48 6.14 24.94
N ARG A 49 27.02 5.43 23.90
CA ARG A 49 26.74 5.98 22.57
C ARG A 49 25.24 6.21 22.28
N VAL A 50 24.39 5.98 23.28
CA VAL A 50 22.97 6.28 23.18
C VAL A 50 22.79 7.79 23.29
N ILE A 51 22.43 8.42 22.15
CA ILE A 51 22.20 9.87 22.07
C ILE A 51 20.78 10.25 22.51
N ARG A 52 19.82 9.39 22.27
CA ARG A 52 18.42 9.64 22.63
C ARG A 52 17.62 8.35 22.66
N THR A 53 16.71 8.24 23.62
CA THR A 53 15.67 7.22 23.64
C THR A 53 14.37 7.84 23.22
N THR A 54 13.69 7.23 22.24
CA THR A 54 12.41 7.70 21.73
C THR A 54 11.35 6.63 21.96
N VAL A 55 10.22 7.03 22.56
CA VAL A 55 9.12 6.13 22.90
C VAL A 55 7.86 6.59 22.18
N GLY A 56 7.09 5.64 21.68
CA GLY A 56 5.78 5.87 21.07
C GLY A 56 4.80 4.75 21.41
N LEU A 57 3.55 5.11 21.63
CA LEU A 57 2.50 4.13 21.87
C LEU A 57 2.08 3.46 20.56
N ARG A 58 2.04 2.13 20.59
CA ARG A 58 1.54 1.33 19.46
C ARG A 58 0.02 1.25 19.55
N PRO A 59 -0.75 1.66 18.51
CA PRO A 59 -2.20 1.57 18.51
C PRO A 59 -2.67 0.14 18.27
N TYR A 60 -2.35 -0.76 19.19
CA TYR A 60 -2.66 -2.19 19.09
C TYR A 60 -4.12 -2.48 19.44
N ARG A 61 -4.73 -3.35 18.65
CA ARG A 61 -6.07 -3.91 18.88
C ARG A 61 -6.01 -5.42 18.65
N PRO A 62 -6.49 -6.25 19.59
CA PRO A 62 -6.55 -7.71 19.41
C PRO A 62 -7.37 -8.12 18.18
N SER A 63 -8.46 -7.38 17.88
CA SER A 63 -9.35 -7.61 16.74
C SER A 63 -8.82 -7.04 15.40
N GLY A 64 -7.60 -6.55 15.36
CA GLY A 64 -7.03 -5.92 14.16
C GLY A 64 -7.47 -4.45 13.97
N PHE A 65 -7.11 -3.88 12.81
CA PHE A 65 -7.47 -2.50 12.46
C PHE A 65 -8.96 -2.36 12.14
N VAL A 66 -9.43 -1.12 12.19
CA VAL A 66 -10.81 -0.76 11.86
C VAL A 66 -10.83 0.16 10.66
N VAL A 67 -11.63 -0.20 9.64
CA VAL A 67 -12.07 0.70 8.56
C VAL A 67 -13.57 0.51 8.42
N ARG A 68 -14.36 1.47 8.89
CA ARG A 68 -15.82 1.42 8.82
C ARG A 68 -16.43 2.81 8.89
N ALA A 69 -17.61 2.96 8.29
CA ALA A 69 -18.42 4.16 8.42
C ALA A 69 -19.51 3.95 9.49
N GLU A 70 -19.87 5.03 10.17
CA GLU A 70 -21.03 5.08 11.03
C GLU A 70 -21.70 6.47 10.94
N LYS A 71 -22.97 6.51 11.27
CA LYS A 71 -23.74 7.76 11.34
C LYS A 71 -23.51 8.42 12.70
N LEU A 72 -23.18 9.70 12.67
CA LEU A 72 -23.07 10.54 13.86
C LEU A 72 -23.94 11.79 13.62
N ASP A 73 -25.16 11.77 14.12
CA ASP A 73 -26.18 12.79 13.85
C ASP A 73 -26.38 13.01 12.35
N ASN A 74 -26.19 14.22 11.87
CA ASN A 74 -26.26 14.58 10.45
C ASN A 74 -24.93 14.37 9.69
N LYS A 75 -23.91 13.80 10.32
CA LYS A 75 -22.59 13.57 9.74
C LYS A 75 -22.32 12.09 9.54
N THR A 76 -21.36 11.79 8.72
CA THR A 76 -20.79 10.45 8.61
C THR A 76 -19.38 10.46 9.20
N LEU A 77 -19.13 9.55 10.13
CA LEU A 77 -17.83 9.31 10.72
C LEU A 77 -17.22 8.05 10.09
N VAL A 78 -16.04 8.19 9.53
CA VAL A 78 -15.27 7.05 8.99
C VAL A 78 -14.08 6.78 9.89
N HIS A 79 -14.08 5.62 10.50
CA HIS A 79 -13.00 5.12 11.33
C HIS A 79 -11.89 4.52 10.46
N ASN A 80 -10.64 4.88 10.74
CA ASN A 80 -9.45 4.27 10.12
C ASN A 80 -8.31 4.29 11.14
N TYR A 81 -8.21 3.26 11.96
CA TYR A 81 -7.25 3.21 13.07
C TYR A 81 -6.97 1.77 13.56
N GLY A 82 -6.05 1.64 14.51
CA GLY A 82 -5.81 0.38 15.21
C GLY A 82 -4.85 -0.58 14.50
N HIS A 83 -3.98 -0.06 13.64
CA HIS A 83 -3.07 -0.86 12.80
C HIS A 83 -1.94 -1.56 13.56
N GLY A 84 -1.81 -1.32 14.87
CA GLY A 84 -0.73 -1.89 15.67
C GLY A 84 0.64 -1.46 15.13
N GLY A 85 1.51 -2.41 14.83
CA GLY A 85 2.82 -2.14 14.23
C GLY A 85 2.84 -1.98 12.72
N ALA A 86 1.72 -2.27 12.03
CA ALA A 86 1.64 -2.32 10.57
C ALA A 86 1.14 -1.02 9.91
N GLY A 87 1.04 0.08 10.67
CA GLY A 87 0.48 1.34 10.18
C GLY A 87 1.15 1.89 8.93
N HIS A 88 2.48 1.88 8.85
CA HIS A 88 3.21 2.36 7.68
C HIS A 88 2.99 1.48 6.45
N SER A 89 2.89 0.17 6.61
CA SER A 89 2.67 -0.78 5.51
C SER A 89 1.23 -0.73 4.97
N LEU A 90 0.24 -0.56 5.85
CA LEU A 90 -1.18 -0.65 5.52
C LEU A 90 -1.83 0.71 5.23
N ALA A 91 -1.20 1.83 5.62
CA ALA A 91 -1.83 3.15 5.59
C ALA A 91 -2.39 3.55 4.23
N TRP A 92 -1.72 3.25 3.13
CA TRP A 92 -2.21 3.57 1.79
C TRP A 92 -3.45 2.75 1.41
N GLY A 93 -3.45 1.45 1.71
CA GLY A 93 -4.60 0.57 1.46
C GLY A 93 -5.81 0.95 2.30
N THR A 94 -5.64 1.06 3.61
CA THR A 94 -6.73 1.43 4.52
C THR A 94 -7.18 2.87 4.32
N GLY A 95 -6.27 3.78 3.94
CA GLY A 95 -6.61 5.15 3.55
C GLY A 95 -7.45 5.20 2.27
N SER A 96 -7.20 4.31 1.30
CA SER A 96 -8.05 4.18 0.12
C SER A 96 -9.45 3.69 0.48
N LEU A 97 -9.54 2.61 1.26
CA LEU A 97 -10.83 2.07 1.73
C LEU A 97 -11.64 3.11 2.51
N ALA A 98 -10.99 3.86 3.41
CA ALA A 98 -11.64 4.93 4.14
C ALA A 98 -12.15 6.05 3.21
N ALA A 99 -11.37 6.40 2.19
CA ALA A 99 -11.77 7.42 1.22
C ALA A 99 -12.91 6.93 0.29
N ASP A 100 -13.02 5.64 0.02
CA ASP A 100 -14.16 5.05 -0.69
C ASP A 100 -15.44 5.18 0.15
N LEU A 101 -15.40 4.83 1.44
CA LEU A 101 -16.52 5.02 2.36
C LEU A 101 -16.97 6.48 2.50
N VAL A 102 -16.01 7.42 2.50
CA VAL A 102 -16.34 8.85 2.49
C VAL A 102 -17.03 9.24 1.18
N SER A 103 -16.53 8.73 0.04
CA SER A 103 -17.09 9.03 -1.29
C SER A 103 -18.52 8.50 -1.44
N GLU A 104 -18.79 7.31 -0.89
CA GLU A 104 -20.12 6.69 -0.87
C GLU A 104 -21.12 7.48 0.01
N ALA A 105 -20.62 8.02 1.11
CA ALA A 105 -21.44 8.78 2.05
C ALA A 105 -21.64 10.25 1.66
N ALA A 106 -20.83 10.78 0.75
CA ALA A 106 -20.88 12.18 0.34
C ALA A 106 -22.16 12.48 -0.46
N THR A 107 -22.86 13.52 -0.07
CA THR A 107 -23.99 14.08 -0.85
C THR A 107 -23.45 14.97 -1.97
N GLN A 108 -24.26 15.14 -3.03
CA GLN A 108 -23.89 16.05 -4.12
C GLN A 108 -23.69 17.48 -3.57
N GLY A 109 -22.49 18.03 -3.79
CA GLY A 109 -22.15 19.42 -3.44
C GLY A 109 -21.33 19.59 -2.16
N ASP A 110 -21.36 18.67 -1.20
CA ASP A 110 -20.47 18.77 -0.02
C ASP A 110 -19.22 17.89 -0.19
N ARG A 111 -18.10 18.56 -0.44
CA ARG A 111 -16.79 17.94 -0.65
C ARG A 111 -15.83 18.23 0.50
N ARG A 112 -16.29 18.77 1.61
CA ARG A 112 -15.45 19.12 2.76
C ARG A 112 -15.33 17.95 3.72
N VAL A 113 -14.10 17.60 4.06
CA VAL A 113 -13.78 16.49 4.98
C VAL A 113 -12.80 16.95 6.05
N ALA A 114 -13.13 16.65 7.29
CA ALA A 114 -12.21 16.77 8.41
C ALA A 114 -11.50 15.45 8.65
N VAL A 115 -10.16 15.48 8.66
CA VAL A 115 -9.33 14.34 9.05
C VAL A 115 -8.75 14.58 10.43
N LEU A 116 -8.98 13.66 11.36
CA LEU A 116 -8.49 13.77 12.73
C LEU A 116 -7.19 12.99 12.88
N GLY A 117 -6.09 13.71 13.01
CA GLY A 117 -4.74 13.18 13.18
C GLY A 117 -3.85 13.37 11.94
N CYS A 118 -2.56 13.67 12.21
CA CYS A 118 -1.52 13.94 11.23
C CYS A 118 -0.40 12.88 11.24
N GLY A 119 -0.71 11.68 11.71
CA GLY A 119 0.18 10.52 11.58
C GLY A 119 0.09 9.90 10.19
N THR A 120 0.84 8.80 9.96
CA THR A 120 0.89 8.15 8.64
C THR A 120 -0.49 7.77 8.09
N VAL A 121 -1.39 7.28 8.94
CA VAL A 121 -2.75 6.87 8.54
C VAL A 121 -3.60 8.07 8.16
N GLY A 122 -3.57 9.15 8.95
CA GLY A 122 -4.34 10.37 8.65
C GLY A 122 -3.84 11.08 7.40
N LEU A 123 -2.53 11.20 7.23
CA LEU A 123 -1.93 11.82 6.03
C LEU A 123 -2.24 11.05 4.75
N THR A 124 -2.18 9.74 4.78
CA THR A 124 -2.51 8.91 3.61
C THR A 124 -4.00 8.98 3.28
N ALA A 125 -4.88 8.93 4.28
CA ALA A 125 -6.31 9.13 4.07
C ALA A 125 -6.62 10.52 3.49
N ALA A 126 -6.02 11.57 4.05
CA ALA A 126 -6.15 12.93 3.54
C ALA A 126 -5.72 13.04 2.07
N ARG A 127 -4.57 12.43 1.73
CA ARG A 127 -4.08 12.44 0.35
C ARG A 127 -4.98 11.66 -0.61
N GLN A 128 -5.54 10.54 -0.18
CA GLN A 128 -6.49 9.77 -0.97
C GLN A 128 -7.80 10.55 -1.21
N LEU A 129 -8.29 11.26 -0.21
CA LEU A 129 -9.46 12.14 -0.33
C LEU A 129 -9.20 13.31 -1.28
N GLN A 130 -8.05 13.98 -1.17
CA GLN A 130 -7.67 15.05 -2.10
C GLN A 130 -7.62 14.55 -3.56
N ARG A 131 -7.09 13.34 -3.80
CA ARG A 131 -7.08 12.74 -5.14
C ARG A 131 -8.48 12.47 -5.71
N ARG A 132 -9.49 12.34 -4.83
CA ARG A 132 -10.91 12.18 -5.18
C ARG A 132 -11.65 13.52 -5.26
N GLY A 133 -10.94 14.65 -5.14
CA GLY A 133 -11.51 15.99 -5.27
C GLY A 133 -12.18 16.51 -4.01
N PHE A 134 -11.88 15.96 -2.82
CA PHE A 134 -12.34 16.52 -1.56
C PHE A 134 -11.44 17.66 -1.08
N GLU A 135 -12.06 18.67 -0.47
CA GLU A 135 -11.39 19.69 0.30
C GLU A 135 -11.14 19.15 1.71
N VAL A 136 -9.86 18.98 2.07
CA VAL A 136 -9.47 18.29 3.30
C VAL A 136 -8.85 19.25 4.29
N THR A 137 -9.41 19.31 5.49
CA THR A 137 -8.81 19.97 6.65
C THR A 137 -8.35 18.93 7.67
N ILE A 138 -7.08 19.01 8.11
CA ILE A 138 -6.52 18.10 9.11
C ILE A 138 -6.52 18.80 10.47
N TYR A 139 -7.14 18.15 11.47
CA TYR A 139 -7.10 18.56 12.87
C TYR A 139 -6.19 17.62 13.63
N THR A 140 -5.21 18.16 14.34
CA THR A 140 -4.18 17.33 14.99
C THR A 140 -3.63 17.98 16.25
N LEU A 141 -3.22 17.16 17.21
CA LEU A 141 -2.55 17.60 18.42
C LEU A 141 -1.09 17.98 18.14
N SER A 142 -0.43 17.25 17.23
CA SER A 142 0.97 17.48 16.85
C SER A 142 1.17 17.23 15.37
N VAL A 143 2.14 17.92 14.78
CA VAL A 143 2.53 17.76 13.37
C VAL A 143 3.86 17.00 13.28
N PRO A 144 4.21 16.43 12.12
CA PRO A 144 5.56 15.90 11.92
C PRO A 144 6.64 16.97 12.21
N PRO A 145 7.74 16.62 12.86
CA PRO A 145 8.19 15.26 13.23
C PRO A 145 7.69 14.73 14.59
N ASP A 146 6.80 15.43 15.27
CA ASP A 146 6.45 15.13 16.67
C ASP A 146 5.31 14.12 16.83
N THR A 147 4.79 13.59 15.72
CA THR A 147 3.76 12.56 15.76
C THR A 147 4.31 11.20 16.19
N THR A 148 3.46 10.34 16.75
CA THR A 148 3.83 8.96 17.09
C THR A 148 4.36 8.17 15.87
N SER A 149 3.86 8.45 14.68
CA SER A 149 4.33 7.82 13.46
C SER A 149 5.81 8.12 13.16
N ASN A 150 6.28 9.31 13.49
CA ASN A 150 7.68 9.71 13.32
C ASN A 150 8.63 9.09 14.37
N LYS A 151 8.09 8.53 15.45
CA LYS A 151 8.86 7.79 16.46
C LYS A 151 9.05 6.32 16.07
N ALA A 152 8.34 5.83 15.06
CA ALA A 152 8.45 4.47 14.60
C ALA A 152 9.68 4.29 13.68
N TRP A 153 10.37 3.16 13.84
CA TRP A 153 11.46 2.78 12.94
C TRP A 153 10.96 2.50 11.51
N ALA A 154 9.70 2.08 11.38
CA ALA A 154 8.99 1.85 10.12
C ALA A 154 9.69 0.86 9.15
N GLY A 155 10.45 -0.08 9.67
CA GLY A 155 11.00 -1.17 8.87
C GLY A 155 9.89 -2.03 8.27
N PHE A 156 10.00 -2.35 6.99
CA PHE A 156 9.09 -3.26 6.31
C PHE A 156 9.77 -4.62 6.14
N THR A 157 9.20 -5.65 6.76
CA THR A 157 9.65 -7.03 6.58
C THR A 157 8.48 -7.83 6.00
N PRO A 158 8.59 -8.31 4.75
CA PRO A 158 7.58 -9.22 4.20
C PRO A 158 7.50 -10.47 5.07
N THR A 159 6.30 -10.85 5.47
CA THR A 159 6.05 -12.15 6.09
C THR A 159 5.71 -13.14 5.00
N SER A 160 6.43 -14.25 4.99
CA SER A 160 6.11 -15.40 4.12
C SER A 160 4.89 -16.15 4.63
#